data_1ac1dbc368a7a8c35c6c2172ff0732f7
#
_entry.id   1ac1dbc368a7a8c35c6c2172ff0732f7
#
_cell.length_a   1.000
_cell.length_b   1.000
_cell.length_c   1.000
_cell.angle_alpha   90.00
_cell.angle_beta   90.00
_cell.angle_gamma   90.00
#
_symmetry.space_group_name_H-M   'P 1'
#
loop_
_entity.id
_entity.type
_entity.pdbx_description
1 polymer ?
#
loop_
_entity_poly.entity_id
_entity_poly.type
_entity_poly.pdbx_seq_one_letter_code
_entity_poly.pdbx_strand_id
1 'polypeptide(L)'
;MSDLEVRVPDIGDFDDVDVIDVQVKAGDTVAAEDPLITLETDKASMDVPAPRAGKVVSVALKKGAKVKAGDLILTLAPSDAGPSAEAPRAGAKAPSPPAQGAHAGASAEKATGAAAGAGASAEARQPPTAPSAPAAASAPSAADAKAAAQPTFGPRVVVIGAGPGGYTAAFRAADLGLQVTLVERWPTLGGVCLNVGCIPSKALLHAARVIEEAHEMGAYGIEFGAPKVDTAKLRDWKNKVVRQLTGGLDVLAKQRKVRVVRGSARFASPNQLEVERDGARETIDFDQCIIAAGSEPTALPNVPSDPRIIDSTGALELGELPEEMLVIGGGIIGLEMATVYDALGVQVSVVELTKTLLPGCDRDLVKPLEKRISGRYAKIMLGTRFTKMEAGANGITVHFEGDSAPKEPQVYGRVLVAVGRSANGRRIAAERAGVEVDERGLIAVDKQMRTNVPHIFAIGDIVGQPMLAHKASHEGKVAAEAAAGQKSFFDARVVPAVAYTDPEVAWVGLTEDDAKARGIAYEKGTFPWAASARSLTLGRSDGLTKLLFDKTTHRLLGAGIVGTNAGDLIAEAALAIEMGADAEDVGLTIHPHPTLSETIAFSAEAAEGTITDLYIPKRR
;
A
#
# COMPACT_ATOMS: atom_id res chain seq x y z
N MET A 1 -45.33 -10.16 10.31
CA MET A 1 -44.46 -8.98 10.07
C MET A 1 -44.69 -8.54 8.64
N SER A 2 -44.80 -7.23 8.40
CA SER A 2 -45.01 -6.72 7.03
C SER A 2 -43.74 -6.89 6.20
N ASP A 3 -43.90 -7.23 4.92
CA ASP A 3 -42.81 -7.31 3.97
C ASP A 3 -42.09 -5.95 3.88
N LEU A 4 -40.74 -5.99 3.73
CA LEU A 4 -39.90 -4.81 3.63
C LEU A 4 -39.69 -4.45 2.17
N GLU A 5 -40.07 -3.24 1.79
CA GLU A 5 -39.71 -2.69 0.48
C GLU A 5 -38.26 -2.18 0.50
N VAL A 6 -37.46 -2.69 -0.43
CA VAL A 6 -36.09 -2.20 -0.68
C VAL A 6 -36.14 -1.29 -1.90
N ARG A 7 -35.65 -0.07 -1.72
CA ARG A 7 -35.70 1.00 -2.73
C ARG A 7 -34.31 1.46 -3.12
N VAL A 8 -34.17 2.04 -4.32
CA VAL A 8 -32.95 2.65 -4.80
C VAL A 8 -32.54 3.77 -3.82
N PRO A 9 -31.33 3.72 -3.26
CA PRO A 9 -30.84 4.75 -2.33
C PRO A 9 -30.69 6.10 -3.03
N ASP A 10 -30.35 7.13 -2.27
CA ASP A 10 -29.98 8.43 -2.83
C ASP A 10 -28.68 8.28 -3.63
N ILE A 11 -28.78 8.51 -4.93
CA ILE A 11 -27.69 8.38 -5.92
C ILE A 11 -27.17 9.76 -6.38
N GLY A 12 -27.50 10.84 -5.65
CA GLY A 12 -27.12 12.21 -5.98
C GLY A 12 -27.95 12.80 -7.14
N ASP A 13 -27.40 13.78 -7.85
CA ASP A 13 -28.09 14.57 -8.90
C ASP A 13 -28.30 13.81 -10.23
N PHE A 14 -28.50 12.48 -10.19
CA PHE A 14 -28.77 11.69 -11.40
C PHE A 14 -30.27 11.36 -11.49
N ASP A 15 -30.89 11.78 -12.60
CA ASP A 15 -32.32 11.57 -12.84
C ASP A 15 -32.66 10.18 -13.45
N ASP A 16 -31.70 9.56 -14.16
CA ASP A 16 -31.89 8.26 -14.82
C ASP A 16 -30.59 7.42 -14.76
N VAL A 17 -30.55 6.33 -13.99
CA VAL A 17 -29.41 5.43 -13.84
C VAL A 17 -29.77 4.06 -14.37
N ASP A 18 -28.88 3.44 -15.17
CA ASP A 18 -29.11 2.14 -15.78
C ASP A 18 -28.88 0.98 -14.79
N VAL A 19 -29.83 0.03 -14.73
CA VAL A 19 -29.66 -1.25 -14.02
C VAL A 19 -28.88 -2.20 -14.91
N ILE A 20 -27.58 -2.40 -14.64
CA ILE A 20 -26.73 -3.27 -15.45
C ILE A 20 -26.81 -4.73 -15.08
N ASP A 21 -27.19 -5.04 -13.83
CA ASP A 21 -27.41 -6.41 -13.41
C ASP A 21 -28.44 -6.51 -12.26
N VAL A 22 -29.17 -7.64 -12.21
CA VAL A 22 -30.07 -8.01 -11.12
C VAL A 22 -29.61 -9.35 -10.59
N GLN A 23 -29.02 -9.34 -9.38
CA GLN A 23 -28.28 -10.47 -8.83
C GLN A 23 -29.17 -11.46 -8.06
N VAL A 24 -30.44 -11.12 -7.86
CA VAL A 24 -31.40 -11.94 -7.10
C VAL A 24 -32.71 -12.13 -7.86
N LYS A 25 -33.43 -13.20 -7.54
CA LYS A 25 -34.77 -13.52 -8.08
C LYS A 25 -35.76 -13.85 -6.97
N ALA A 26 -37.04 -13.78 -7.26
CA ALA A 26 -38.07 -14.16 -6.31
C ALA A 26 -37.86 -15.60 -5.82
N GLY A 27 -37.89 -15.79 -4.50
CA GLY A 27 -37.64 -17.06 -3.83
C GLY A 27 -36.24 -17.22 -3.26
N ASP A 28 -35.25 -16.39 -3.65
CA ASP A 28 -33.89 -16.44 -3.13
C ASP A 28 -33.85 -15.96 -1.65
N THR A 29 -32.92 -16.51 -0.88
CA THR A 29 -32.62 -16.05 0.48
C THR A 29 -31.36 -15.25 0.46
N VAL A 30 -31.40 -14.01 1.00
CA VAL A 30 -30.27 -13.09 1.06
C VAL A 30 -29.88 -12.81 2.50
N ALA A 31 -28.59 -12.64 2.77
CA ALA A 31 -28.08 -12.11 4.02
C ALA A 31 -28.10 -10.58 3.99
N ALA A 32 -27.92 -9.92 5.17
CA ALA A 32 -27.67 -8.49 5.19
C ALA A 32 -26.36 -8.19 4.42
N GLU A 33 -26.34 -7.09 3.68
CA GLU A 33 -25.23 -6.64 2.83
C GLU A 33 -24.99 -7.49 1.55
N ASP A 34 -25.81 -8.51 1.26
CA ASP A 34 -25.71 -9.20 -0.04
C ASP A 34 -26.13 -8.25 -1.17
N PRO A 35 -25.41 -8.21 -2.31
CA PRO A 35 -25.76 -7.34 -3.42
C PRO A 35 -27.05 -7.80 -4.12
N LEU A 36 -27.99 -6.85 -4.34
CA LEU A 36 -29.30 -7.10 -4.95
C LEU A 36 -29.35 -6.72 -6.43
N ILE A 37 -28.88 -5.54 -6.76
CA ILE A 37 -28.78 -4.99 -8.12
C ILE A 37 -27.50 -4.20 -8.28
N THR A 38 -27.00 -4.08 -9.52
CA THR A 38 -25.90 -3.19 -9.88
C THR A 38 -26.42 -2.04 -10.74
N LEU A 39 -26.17 -0.81 -10.31
CA LEU A 39 -26.48 0.43 -11.02
C LEU A 39 -25.23 0.98 -11.71
N GLU A 40 -25.37 1.59 -12.88
CA GLU A 40 -24.29 2.23 -13.62
C GLU A 40 -24.62 3.68 -13.94
N THR A 41 -23.76 4.59 -13.51
CA THR A 41 -23.77 6.00 -13.89
C THR A 41 -22.64 6.27 -14.88
N ASP A 42 -22.63 7.42 -15.53
CA ASP A 42 -21.56 7.85 -16.44
C ASP A 42 -20.14 7.84 -15.81
N LYS A 43 -20.05 7.73 -14.48
CA LYS A 43 -18.77 7.83 -13.75
C LYS A 43 -18.41 6.59 -12.94
N ALA A 44 -19.36 5.77 -12.55
CA ALA A 44 -19.11 4.57 -11.72
C ALA A 44 -20.28 3.59 -11.74
N SER A 45 -19.98 2.30 -11.47
CA SER A 45 -20.98 1.27 -11.16
C SER A 45 -21.01 1.05 -9.64
N MET A 46 -22.21 0.85 -9.06
CA MET A 46 -22.42 0.60 -7.65
C MET A 46 -23.42 -0.53 -7.41
N ASP A 47 -23.15 -1.38 -6.43
CA ASP A 47 -24.09 -2.39 -5.98
C ASP A 47 -24.99 -1.85 -4.89
N VAL A 48 -26.29 -2.16 -4.95
CA VAL A 48 -27.24 -1.84 -3.88
C VAL A 48 -27.38 -3.07 -2.99
N PRO A 49 -26.93 -3.00 -1.71
CA PRO A 49 -26.95 -4.15 -0.81
C PRO A 49 -28.31 -4.37 -0.16
N ALA A 50 -28.54 -5.60 0.32
CA ALA A 50 -29.70 -5.95 1.13
C ALA A 50 -29.62 -5.28 2.52
N PRO A 51 -30.64 -4.52 2.96
CA PRO A 51 -30.61 -3.83 4.25
C PRO A 51 -30.69 -4.79 5.46
N ARG A 52 -31.12 -6.03 5.25
CA ARG A 52 -31.15 -7.12 6.24
C ARG A 52 -31.38 -8.47 5.58
N ALA A 53 -31.11 -9.54 6.32
CA ALA A 53 -31.40 -10.91 5.88
C ALA A 53 -32.91 -11.16 5.70
N GLY A 54 -33.28 -11.87 4.64
CA GLY A 54 -34.66 -12.18 4.34
C GLY A 54 -34.82 -13.02 3.08
N LYS A 55 -36.07 -13.40 2.77
CA LYS A 55 -36.41 -14.08 1.53
C LYS A 55 -37.00 -13.08 0.55
N VAL A 56 -36.50 -13.08 -0.70
CA VAL A 56 -37.00 -12.21 -1.77
C VAL A 56 -38.41 -12.66 -2.17
N VAL A 57 -39.40 -11.80 -1.95
CA VAL A 57 -40.81 -12.06 -2.30
C VAL A 57 -41.06 -11.74 -3.77
N SER A 58 -40.61 -10.56 -4.21
CA SER A 58 -40.75 -10.12 -5.59
C SER A 58 -39.60 -9.18 -5.96
N VAL A 59 -39.22 -9.16 -7.25
CA VAL A 59 -38.25 -8.24 -7.82
C VAL A 59 -38.98 -7.36 -8.83
N ALA A 60 -38.94 -6.04 -8.61
CA ALA A 60 -39.66 -5.04 -9.42
C ALA A 60 -38.84 -4.59 -10.65
N LEU A 61 -37.51 -4.64 -10.56
CA LEU A 61 -36.60 -4.15 -11.60
C LEU A 61 -36.08 -5.26 -12.49
N LYS A 62 -35.71 -4.89 -13.72
CA LYS A 62 -35.09 -5.80 -14.70
C LYS A 62 -33.80 -5.16 -15.22
N LYS A 63 -32.87 -5.99 -15.64
CA LYS A 63 -31.64 -5.56 -16.34
C LYS A 63 -32.00 -4.67 -17.54
N GLY A 64 -31.34 -3.52 -17.64
CA GLY A 64 -31.60 -2.50 -18.67
C GLY A 64 -32.72 -1.52 -18.31
N ALA A 65 -33.31 -1.58 -17.11
CA ALA A 65 -34.27 -0.59 -16.65
C ALA A 65 -33.54 0.69 -16.23
N LYS A 66 -34.17 1.85 -16.43
CA LYS A 66 -33.72 3.12 -15.88
C LYS A 66 -34.43 3.40 -14.57
N VAL A 67 -33.68 3.83 -13.59
CA VAL A 67 -34.19 4.04 -12.23
C VAL A 67 -33.68 5.36 -11.65
N LYS A 68 -34.44 5.91 -10.69
CA LYS A 68 -34.08 7.08 -9.88
C LYS A 68 -34.15 6.76 -8.42
N ALA A 69 -33.61 7.64 -7.59
CA ALA A 69 -33.68 7.50 -6.14
C ALA A 69 -35.13 7.31 -5.67
N GLY A 70 -35.33 6.31 -4.79
CA GLY A 70 -36.65 5.95 -4.25
C GLY A 70 -37.45 4.93 -5.06
N ASP A 71 -37.04 4.54 -6.27
CA ASP A 71 -37.72 3.48 -7.04
C ASP A 71 -37.63 2.12 -6.32
N LEU A 72 -38.71 1.32 -6.42
CA LEU A 72 -38.78 0.02 -5.76
C LEU A 72 -37.88 -1.00 -6.48
N ILE A 73 -36.93 -1.60 -5.76
CA ILE A 73 -36.07 -2.66 -6.25
C ILE A 73 -36.74 -4.02 -6.11
N LEU A 74 -37.12 -4.35 -4.86
CA LEU A 74 -37.71 -5.64 -4.52
C LEU A 74 -38.39 -5.59 -3.15
N THR A 75 -39.11 -6.66 -2.82
CA THR A 75 -39.74 -6.85 -1.52
C THR A 75 -39.11 -8.06 -0.81
N LEU A 76 -38.72 -7.88 0.46
CA LEU A 76 -38.13 -8.92 1.32
C LEU A 76 -39.11 -9.31 2.42
N ALA A 77 -39.34 -10.61 2.60
CA ALA A 77 -39.95 -11.17 3.79
C ALA A 77 -38.84 -11.39 4.85
N PRO A 78 -38.95 -10.82 6.06
CA PRO A 78 -37.95 -11.04 7.10
C PRO A 78 -37.86 -12.51 7.50
N SER A 79 -36.64 -13.06 7.64
CA SER A 79 -36.44 -14.39 8.20
C SER A 79 -36.04 -14.27 9.68
N ASP A 80 -36.71 -15.01 10.55
CA ASP A 80 -36.45 -15.08 12.01
C ASP A 80 -35.25 -16.03 12.31
N ALA A 81 -34.08 -15.83 11.69
CA ALA A 81 -32.89 -16.63 11.98
C ALA A 81 -31.64 -15.74 12.03
N GLY A 82 -31.32 -15.20 13.22
CA GLY A 82 -30.04 -14.54 13.48
C GLY A 82 -29.97 -13.95 14.89
N PRO A 83 -28.79 -13.92 15.54
CA PRO A 83 -28.68 -13.53 16.93
C PRO A 83 -29.02 -12.05 17.14
N SER A 84 -29.89 -11.81 18.11
CA SER A 84 -30.23 -10.52 18.68
C SER A 84 -29.00 -9.75 19.11
N ALA A 85 -28.74 -8.61 18.48
CA ALA A 85 -27.97 -7.53 19.06
C ALA A 85 -28.93 -6.37 19.29
N GLU A 86 -29.14 -6.07 20.54
CA GLU A 86 -30.01 -5.01 21.09
C GLU A 86 -29.56 -3.64 20.58
N ALA A 87 -30.45 -2.95 19.88
CA ALA A 87 -30.24 -1.57 19.44
C ALA A 87 -30.40 -0.61 20.65
N PRO A 88 -29.56 0.40 20.83
CA PRO A 88 -29.77 1.46 21.80
C PRO A 88 -30.93 2.36 21.36
N ARG A 89 -31.84 2.61 22.31
CA ARG A 89 -33.01 3.47 22.17
C ARG A 89 -32.61 4.89 21.74
N ALA A 90 -33.27 5.38 20.71
CA ALA A 90 -33.29 6.77 20.31
C ALA A 90 -33.94 7.64 21.42
N GLY A 91 -33.27 8.73 21.77
CA GLY A 91 -33.83 9.75 22.64
C GLY A 91 -32.83 10.84 22.98
N ALA A 92 -32.56 11.77 22.09
CA ALA A 92 -32.34 13.17 22.38
C ALA A 92 -32.20 13.96 21.07
N LYS A 93 -33.16 14.86 20.83
CA LYS A 93 -33.10 15.85 19.74
C LYS A 93 -31.87 16.73 19.90
N ALA A 94 -31.02 16.76 18.89
CA ALA A 94 -30.03 17.82 18.72
C ALA A 94 -30.71 19.10 18.23
N PRO A 95 -30.32 20.29 18.72
CA PRO A 95 -30.86 21.56 18.25
C PRO A 95 -30.30 21.92 16.87
N SER A 96 -31.16 22.41 15.99
CA SER A 96 -30.83 22.94 14.67
C SER A 96 -29.96 24.19 14.78
N PRO A 97 -28.98 24.41 13.86
CA PRO A 97 -28.22 25.66 13.83
C PRO A 97 -29.09 26.83 13.36
N PRO A 98 -28.81 28.06 13.82
CA PRO A 98 -29.59 29.23 13.46
C PRO A 98 -29.31 29.67 12.02
N ALA A 99 -30.37 30.05 11.31
CA ALA A 99 -30.34 30.65 9.99
C ALA A 99 -29.55 31.99 10.00
N GLN A 100 -28.58 32.13 9.17
CA GLN A 100 -27.94 33.41 8.89
C GLN A 100 -28.82 34.24 7.95
N GLY A 101 -29.24 35.38 8.46
CA GLY A 101 -30.01 36.35 7.72
C GLY A 101 -29.23 37.04 6.64
N ALA A 102 -29.92 37.26 5.54
CA ALA A 102 -29.49 38.06 4.42
C ALA A 102 -29.34 39.53 4.81
N HIS A 103 -28.22 40.15 4.47
CA HIS A 103 -28.14 41.60 4.32
C HIS A 103 -27.78 41.90 2.86
N ALA A 104 -28.76 42.54 2.20
CA ALA A 104 -28.62 43.20 0.93
C ALA A 104 -28.17 44.65 1.14
N GLY A 105 -27.42 45.17 0.16
CA GLY A 105 -27.51 46.60 -0.17
C GLY A 105 -26.21 47.35 -0.38
N ALA A 106 -25.96 47.65 -1.65
CA ALA A 106 -25.53 48.91 -2.24
C ALA A 106 -24.12 49.43 -1.87
N SER A 107 -23.34 49.97 -2.75
CA SER A 107 -23.56 50.68 -4.02
C SER A 107 -22.22 50.89 -4.75
N ALA A 108 -22.30 51.05 -6.03
CA ALA A 108 -21.22 51.37 -6.95
C ALA A 108 -20.67 52.78 -6.73
N GLU A 109 -19.34 52.93 -6.96
CA GLU A 109 -18.82 54.20 -7.42
C GLU A 109 -17.68 53.99 -8.44
N LYS A 110 -17.87 54.65 -9.59
CA LYS A 110 -16.94 54.76 -10.71
C LYS A 110 -15.83 55.74 -10.36
N ALA A 111 -14.62 55.47 -10.75
CA ALA A 111 -13.63 56.48 -11.03
C ALA A 111 -12.88 56.12 -12.34
N THR A 112 -13.03 56.98 -13.30
CA THR A 112 -12.40 57.07 -14.61
C THR A 112 -11.06 57.79 -14.50
N GLY A 113 -10.12 57.44 -15.42
CA GLY A 113 -9.00 58.31 -15.80
C GLY A 113 -7.73 57.55 -16.16
N ALA A 114 -7.55 57.32 -17.42
CA ALA A 114 -6.73 57.91 -18.49
C ALA A 114 -5.26 57.43 -18.49
N ALA A 115 -4.92 56.58 -19.40
CA ALA A 115 -4.18 56.67 -20.65
C ALA A 115 -2.76 57.28 -20.65
N ALA A 116 -1.79 56.44 -21.09
CA ALA A 116 -0.72 56.67 -22.07
C ALA A 116 0.18 55.43 -22.05
N GLY A 117 0.39 54.59 -23.03
CA GLY A 117 0.80 54.87 -24.39
C GLY A 117 2.29 54.55 -24.56
N ALA A 118 2.65 53.30 -24.98
CA ALA A 118 3.83 53.07 -25.81
C ALA A 118 3.74 51.67 -26.44
N GLY A 119 3.67 51.62 -27.76
CA GLY A 119 3.61 50.41 -28.54
C GLY A 119 4.96 49.74 -28.73
N ALA A 120 4.92 48.43 -28.84
CA ALA A 120 5.95 47.66 -29.54
C ALA A 120 5.26 46.53 -30.32
N SER A 121 5.44 46.62 -31.64
CA SER A 121 4.94 45.71 -32.67
C SER A 121 5.46 44.29 -32.46
N ALA A 122 4.55 43.33 -32.42
CA ALA A 122 4.85 41.90 -32.55
C ALA A 122 4.72 41.49 -34.01
N GLU A 123 5.83 41.17 -34.64
CA GLU A 123 5.95 40.57 -35.96
C GLU A 123 5.45 39.12 -35.94
N ALA A 124 4.40 38.86 -36.71
CA ALA A 124 3.87 37.52 -36.92
C ALA A 124 4.81 36.72 -37.86
N ARG A 125 5.44 35.69 -37.37
CA ARG A 125 6.15 34.69 -38.18
C ARG A 125 5.16 33.69 -38.75
N GLN A 126 5.06 33.61 -40.07
CA GLN A 126 4.36 32.57 -40.84
C GLN A 126 5.06 31.22 -40.72
N PRO A 127 4.31 30.08 -40.68
CA PRO A 127 4.90 28.75 -40.70
C PRO A 127 5.47 28.39 -42.10
N PRO A 128 6.51 27.55 -42.17
CA PRO A 128 7.12 27.17 -43.44
C PRO A 128 6.23 26.20 -44.24
N THR A 129 6.17 26.43 -45.55
CA THR A 129 5.50 25.62 -46.55
C THR A 129 6.10 24.23 -46.67
N ALA A 130 5.24 23.18 -46.74
CA ALA A 130 5.58 21.82 -47.00
C ALA A 130 6.04 21.59 -48.47
N PRO A 131 7.00 20.67 -48.72
CA PRO A 131 7.36 20.29 -50.06
C PRO A 131 6.34 19.34 -50.70
N SER A 132 6.09 19.56 -51.99
CA SER A 132 5.18 18.83 -52.87
C SER A 132 5.51 17.36 -53.01
N ALA A 133 4.44 16.52 -53.02
CA ALA A 133 4.48 15.09 -53.23
C ALA A 133 4.84 14.70 -54.67
N PRO A 134 5.55 13.57 -54.90
CA PRO A 134 5.66 12.97 -56.23
C PRO A 134 4.47 12.05 -56.54
N ALA A 135 4.23 11.91 -57.83
CA ALA A 135 3.07 11.36 -58.51
C ALA A 135 2.65 9.94 -58.12
N ALA A 136 1.35 9.72 -58.24
CA ALA A 136 0.60 8.50 -58.02
C ALA A 136 1.12 7.31 -58.86
N ALA A 137 1.39 6.17 -58.19
CA ALA A 137 1.45 4.86 -58.83
C ALA A 137 0.10 4.15 -58.63
N SER A 138 -0.36 3.55 -59.70
CA SER A 138 -1.67 2.92 -59.91
C SER A 138 -2.03 1.89 -58.83
N ALA A 139 -3.31 1.92 -58.38
CA ALA A 139 -3.94 0.95 -57.50
C ALA A 139 -4.07 -0.44 -58.15
N PRO A 140 -3.83 -1.52 -57.45
CA PRO A 140 -4.25 -2.86 -57.89
C PRO A 140 -5.72 -3.12 -57.58
N SER A 141 -6.33 -3.90 -58.48
CA SER A 141 -7.72 -4.31 -58.61
C SER A 141 -8.33 -4.94 -57.34
N ALA A 142 -9.58 -4.56 -57.08
CA ALA A 142 -10.45 -5.08 -56.01
C ALA A 142 -10.95 -6.50 -56.27
N ALA A 143 -10.11 -7.52 -56.20
CA ALA A 143 -10.48 -8.91 -56.39
C ALA A 143 -9.93 -9.93 -55.38
N ASP A 144 -9.22 -9.53 -54.32
CA ASP A 144 -8.67 -10.47 -53.32
C ASP A 144 -8.92 -10.07 -51.85
N ALA A 145 -10.01 -9.41 -51.56
CA ALA A 145 -10.36 -9.02 -50.19
C ALA A 145 -11.47 -9.92 -49.61
N LYS A 146 -11.20 -11.19 -49.37
CA LYS A 146 -11.95 -12.01 -48.42
C LYS A 146 -11.08 -13.09 -47.77
N ALA A 147 -9.94 -12.71 -47.19
CA ALA A 147 -9.37 -13.42 -46.08
C ALA A 147 -9.93 -12.74 -44.82
N ALA A 148 -10.77 -13.45 -44.05
CA ALA A 148 -11.23 -12.96 -42.76
C ALA A 148 -10.01 -12.58 -41.94
N ALA A 149 -9.89 -11.27 -41.63
CA ALA A 149 -8.87 -10.78 -40.70
C ALA A 149 -9.13 -11.49 -39.36
N GLN A 150 -8.31 -12.46 -39.04
CA GLN A 150 -8.19 -12.97 -37.68
C GLN A 150 -7.82 -11.76 -36.82
N PRO A 151 -8.42 -11.57 -35.63
CA PRO A 151 -8.04 -10.50 -34.74
C PRO A 151 -6.53 -10.66 -34.48
N THR A 152 -5.73 -9.70 -34.92
CA THR A 152 -4.30 -9.65 -34.63
C THR A 152 -4.17 -9.32 -33.13
N PHE A 153 -4.17 -10.38 -32.32
CA PHE A 153 -3.83 -10.24 -30.91
C PHE A 153 -2.38 -9.75 -30.83
N GLY A 154 -2.10 -8.80 -29.91
CA GLY A 154 -0.75 -8.35 -29.62
C GLY A 154 0.18 -9.47 -29.15
N PRO A 155 1.47 -9.18 -28.92
CA PRO A 155 2.44 -10.15 -28.43
C PRO A 155 1.97 -10.89 -27.18
N ARG A 156 2.35 -12.18 -27.06
CA ARG A 156 2.07 -13.01 -25.89
C ARG A 156 3.03 -12.62 -24.76
N VAL A 157 2.51 -12.13 -23.66
CA VAL A 157 3.27 -11.78 -22.47
C VAL A 157 2.99 -12.77 -21.36
N VAL A 158 4.02 -13.35 -20.78
CA VAL A 158 3.88 -14.13 -19.54
C VAL A 158 4.43 -13.34 -18.36
N VAL A 159 3.69 -13.34 -17.25
CA VAL A 159 4.11 -12.73 -15.99
C VAL A 159 4.28 -13.83 -14.96
N ILE A 160 5.47 -13.93 -14.33
CA ILE A 160 5.78 -14.95 -13.33
C ILE A 160 5.62 -14.36 -11.94
N GLY A 161 4.60 -14.78 -11.20
CA GLY A 161 4.26 -14.28 -9.86
C GLY A 161 3.19 -13.20 -9.88
N ALA A 162 2.18 -13.35 -9.02
CA ALA A 162 1.03 -12.45 -8.91
C ALA A 162 1.05 -11.60 -7.63
N GLY A 163 2.24 -11.22 -7.16
CA GLY A 163 2.40 -10.16 -6.15
C GLY A 163 2.05 -8.78 -6.71
N PRO A 164 2.15 -7.69 -5.91
CA PRO A 164 1.76 -6.34 -6.33
C PRO A 164 2.36 -5.89 -7.66
N GLY A 165 3.64 -6.12 -7.90
CA GLY A 165 4.25 -5.84 -9.19
C GLY A 165 3.68 -6.70 -10.31
N GLY A 166 3.52 -8.01 -10.06
CA GLY A 166 3.10 -8.98 -11.07
C GLY A 166 1.67 -8.79 -11.56
N TYR A 167 0.68 -8.68 -10.64
CA TYR A 167 -0.69 -8.42 -11.08
C TYR A 167 -0.85 -7.04 -11.71
N THR A 168 -0.12 -6.02 -11.22
CA THR A 168 -0.11 -4.68 -11.84
C THR A 168 0.45 -4.74 -13.26
N ALA A 169 1.58 -5.42 -13.47
CA ALA A 169 2.15 -5.60 -14.79
C ALA A 169 1.21 -6.37 -15.73
N ALA A 170 0.59 -7.47 -15.25
CA ALA A 170 -0.33 -8.27 -16.01
C ALA A 170 -1.58 -7.48 -16.45
N PHE A 171 -2.17 -6.72 -15.53
CA PHE A 171 -3.36 -5.91 -15.83
C PHE A 171 -3.01 -4.75 -16.77
N ARG A 172 -1.90 -4.05 -16.53
CA ARG A 172 -1.46 -2.98 -17.42
C ARG A 172 -1.14 -3.48 -18.83
N ALA A 173 -0.47 -4.63 -18.95
CA ALA A 173 -0.19 -5.24 -20.25
C ALA A 173 -1.49 -5.64 -20.99
N ALA A 174 -2.48 -6.17 -20.28
CA ALA A 174 -3.79 -6.49 -20.86
C ALA A 174 -4.55 -5.23 -21.31
N ASP A 175 -4.53 -4.15 -20.51
CA ASP A 175 -5.12 -2.85 -20.86
C ASP A 175 -4.45 -2.22 -22.10
N LEU A 176 -3.19 -2.58 -22.38
CA LEU A 176 -2.44 -2.19 -23.59
C LEU A 176 -2.68 -3.12 -24.79
N GLY A 177 -3.58 -4.11 -24.67
CA GLY A 177 -3.97 -5.02 -25.77
C GLY A 177 -3.06 -6.23 -25.95
N LEU A 178 -2.16 -6.53 -25.02
CA LEU A 178 -1.31 -7.71 -25.09
C LEU A 178 -2.06 -8.96 -24.64
N GLN A 179 -1.65 -10.14 -25.14
CA GLN A 179 -2.16 -11.42 -24.66
C GLN A 179 -1.43 -11.85 -23.40
N VAL A 180 -2.08 -11.75 -22.24
CA VAL A 180 -1.40 -11.95 -20.95
C VAL A 180 -1.74 -13.30 -20.33
N THR A 181 -0.67 -14.02 -19.94
CA THR A 181 -0.75 -15.18 -19.04
C THR A 181 -0.03 -14.83 -17.73
N LEU A 182 -0.75 -14.87 -16.60
CA LEU A 182 -0.24 -14.66 -15.26
C LEU A 182 -0.07 -16.01 -14.56
N VAL A 183 1.17 -16.35 -14.19
CA VAL A 183 1.49 -17.62 -13.50
C VAL A 183 1.69 -17.36 -12.03
N GLU A 184 0.96 -18.07 -11.17
CA GLU A 184 1.05 -17.93 -9.70
C GLU A 184 1.13 -19.30 -9.02
N ARG A 185 2.12 -19.50 -8.15
CA ARG A 185 2.32 -20.75 -7.41
C ARG A 185 1.31 -20.97 -6.28
N TRP A 186 0.77 -19.88 -5.72
CA TRP A 186 -0.21 -19.94 -4.63
C TRP A 186 -1.64 -20.09 -5.17
N PRO A 187 -2.58 -20.59 -4.35
CA PRO A 187 -3.96 -20.76 -4.76
C PRO A 187 -4.69 -19.43 -5.03
N THR A 188 -4.20 -18.31 -4.47
CA THR A 188 -4.78 -16.98 -4.58
C THR A 188 -3.78 -16.00 -5.21
N LEU A 189 -4.29 -14.98 -5.91
CA LEU A 189 -3.48 -13.85 -6.38
C LEU A 189 -3.09 -12.95 -5.19
N GLY A 190 -2.19 -11.97 -5.43
CA GLY A 190 -1.78 -10.99 -4.43
C GLY A 190 -0.39 -11.22 -3.82
N GLY A 191 0.20 -12.40 -4.07
CA GLY A 191 1.56 -12.74 -3.59
C GLY A 191 1.71 -12.61 -2.08
N VAL A 192 2.95 -12.40 -1.61
CA VAL A 192 3.27 -12.24 -0.19
C VAL A 192 2.49 -11.06 0.42
N CYS A 193 2.46 -9.92 -0.24
CA CYS A 193 1.89 -8.68 0.31
C CYS A 193 0.42 -8.86 0.77
N LEU A 194 -0.45 -9.39 -0.10
CA LEU A 194 -1.88 -9.52 0.23
C LEU A 194 -2.15 -10.72 1.13
N ASN A 195 -1.46 -11.83 0.93
CA ASN A 195 -1.79 -13.08 1.61
C ASN A 195 -1.13 -13.23 2.98
N VAL A 196 0.16 -12.89 3.08
CA VAL A 196 0.98 -13.17 4.29
C VAL A 196 2.00 -12.04 4.57
N GLY A 197 1.66 -10.80 4.25
CA GLY A 197 2.55 -9.64 4.41
C GLY A 197 1.80 -8.38 4.81
N CYS A 198 1.82 -7.38 3.92
CA CYS A 198 1.35 -6.02 4.20
C CYS A 198 -0.11 -5.96 4.68
N ILE A 199 -1.02 -6.65 4.00
CA ILE A 199 -2.46 -6.54 4.33
C ILE A 199 -2.79 -7.19 5.67
N PRO A 200 -2.45 -8.47 5.92
CA PRO A 200 -2.73 -9.07 7.22
C PRO A 200 -1.98 -8.36 8.37
N SER A 201 -0.75 -7.85 8.16
CA SER A 201 -0.04 -7.12 9.21
C SER A 201 -0.71 -5.79 9.55
N LYS A 202 -1.18 -5.02 8.55
CA LYS A 202 -1.87 -3.74 8.79
C LYS A 202 -3.24 -3.93 9.44
N ALA A 203 -3.93 -5.01 9.12
CA ALA A 203 -5.15 -5.37 9.84
C ALA A 203 -4.86 -5.63 11.34
N LEU A 204 -3.81 -6.40 11.65
CA LEU A 204 -3.46 -6.67 13.04
C LEU A 204 -2.91 -5.44 13.78
N LEU A 205 -2.10 -4.62 13.11
CA LEU A 205 -1.60 -3.36 13.66
C LEU A 205 -2.73 -2.37 13.96
N HIS A 206 -3.77 -2.33 13.12
CA HIS A 206 -4.97 -1.56 13.43
C HIS A 206 -5.67 -2.04 14.71
N ALA A 207 -5.82 -3.36 14.89
CA ALA A 207 -6.39 -3.91 16.11
C ALA A 207 -5.52 -3.60 17.34
N ALA A 208 -4.19 -3.70 17.22
CA ALA A 208 -3.24 -3.31 18.25
C ALA A 208 -3.40 -1.83 18.64
N ARG A 209 -3.47 -0.96 17.64
CA ARG A 209 -3.68 0.48 17.84
C ARG A 209 -4.98 0.80 18.59
N VAL A 210 -6.09 0.15 18.25
CA VAL A 210 -7.37 0.34 18.95
C VAL A 210 -7.28 -0.05 20.43
N ILE A 211 -6.56 -1.14 20.75
CA ILE A 211 -6.32 -1.56 22.13
C ILE A 211 -5.53 -0.50 22.89
N GLU A 212 -4.46 0.03 22.28
CA GLU A 212 -3.62 1.04 22.90
C GLU A 212 -4.34 2.39 23.09
N GLU A 213 -5.02 2.88 22.07
CA GLU A 213 -5.79 4.12 22.14
C GLU A 213 -6.87 4.03 23.24
N ALA A 214 -7.55 2.88 23.37
CA ALA A 214 -8.50 2.64 24.44
C ALA A 214 -7.82 2.66 25.81
N HIS A 215 -6.64 2.07 25.96
CA HIS A 215 -5.88 2.09 27.21
C HIS A 215 -5.42 3.51 27.57
N GLU A 216 -4.91 4.27 26.63
CA GLU A 216 -4.44 5.65 26.81
C GLU A 216 -5.56 6.60 27.25
N MET A 217 -6.82 6.35 26.82
CA MET A 217 -7.97 7.16 27.21
C MET A 217 -8.26 7.16 28.72
N GLY A 218 -7.74 6.16 29.46
CA GLY A 218 -7.82 6.13 30.93
C GLY A 218 -7.17 7.37 31.57
N ALA A 219 -6.08 7.88 30.99
CA ALA A 219 -5.43 9.12 31.46
C ALA A 219 -6.30 10.37 31.31
N TYR A 220 -7.32 10.31 30.45
CA TYR A 220 -8.27 11.39 30.19
C TYR A 220 -9.65 11.16 30.83
N GLY A 221 -9.76 10.15 31.71
CA GLY A 221 -10.97 9.87 32.48
C GLY A 221 -12.00 8.98 31.76
N ILE A 222 -11.60 8.28 30.68
CA ILE A 222 -12.46 7.30 30.01
C ILE A 222 -11.80 5.92 30.16
N GLU A 223 -12.33 5.12 31.10
CA GLU A 223 -11.80 3.79 31.39
C GLU A 223 -12.52 2.72 30.58
N PHE A 224 -11.76 1.97 29.79
CA PHE A 224 -12.18 0.71 29.19
C PHE A 224 -11.58 -0.41 30.03
N GLY A 225 -12.34 -1.42 30.40
CA GLY A 225 -11.80 -2.59 31.08
C GLY A 225 -10.71 -3.29 30.24
N ALA A 226 -9.94 -4.19 30.88
CA ALA A 226 -8.92 -4.95 30.14
C ALA A 226 -9.56 -5.67 28.94
N PRO A 227 -8.94 -5.60 27.75
CA PRO A 227 -9.51 -6.18 26.54
C PRO A 227 -9.57 -7.71 26.65
N LYS A 228 -10.71 -8.30 26.31
CA LYS A 228 -10.84 -9.73 26.14
C LYS A 228 -10.58 -10.08 24.68
N VAL A 229 -9.40 -10.57 24.37
CA VAL A 229 -9.02 -10.89 23.00
C VAL A 229 -9.40 -12.32 22.65
N ASP A 230 -10.19 -12.50 21.59
CA ASP A 230 -10.48 -13.78 20.93
C ASP A 230 -9.61 -13.85 19.66
N THR A 231 -8.46 -14.51 19.77
CA THR A 231 -7.49 -14.60 18.67
C THR A 231 -8.05 -15.32 17.44
N ALA A 232 -9.00 -16.25 17.62
CA ALA A 232 -9.64 -16.93 16.51
C ALA A 232 -10.52 -15.97 15.69
N LYS A 233 -11.35 -15.16 16.35
CA LYS A 233 -12.18 -14.14 15.68
C LYS A 233 -11.33 -13.05 15.03
N LEU A 234 -10.25 -12.61 15.69
CA LEU A 234 -9.33 -11.62 15.13
C LEU A 234 -8.65 -12.16 13.87
N ARG A 235 -8.21 -13.41 13.90
CA ARG A 235 -7.67 -14.11 12.72
C ARG A 235 -8.69 -14.22 11.60
N ASP A 236 -9.94 -14.60 11.92
CA ASP A 236 -11.01 -14.75 10.95
C ASP A 236 -11.36 -13.41 10.26
N TRP A 237 -11.40 -12.32 11.02
CA TRP A 237 -11.56 -10.98 10.48
C TRP A 237 -10.40 -10.59 9.56
N LYS A 238 -9.15 -10.74 10.00
CA LYS A 238 -7.96 -10.52 9.17
C LYS A 238 -8.03 -11.34 7.88
N ASN A 239 -8.40 -12.62 7.96
CA ASN A 239 -8.52 -13.50 6.80
C ASN A 239 -9.68 -13.08 5.89
N LYS A 240 -10.77 -12.50 6.43
CA LYS A 240 -11.86 -11.94 5.62
C LYS A 240 -11.35 -10.77 4.77
N VAL A 241 -10.57 -9.85 5.35
CA VAL A 241 -9.95 -8.73 4.61
C VAL A 241 -9.07 -9.25 3.48
N VAL A 242 -8.21 -10.23 3.75
CA VAL A 242 -7.35 -10.86 2.74
C VAL A 242 -8.18 -11.48 1.61
N ARG A 243 -9.21 -12.27 1.94
CA ARG A 243 -10.08 -12.91 0.93
C ARG A 243 -10.82 -11.88 0.07
N GLN A 244 -11.29 -10.79 0.65
CA GLN A 244 -11.97 -9.73 -0.09
C GLN A 244 -11.05 -9.11 -1.16
N LEU A 245 -9.81 -8.78 -0.79
CA LEU A 245 -8.85 -8.18 -1.72
C LEU A 245 -8.35 -9.17 -2.77
N THR A 246 -8.03 -10.41 -2.38
CA THR A 246 -7.56 -11.43 -3.33
C THR A 246 -8.67 -11.84 -4.30
N GLY A 247 -9.93 -11.94 -3.83
CA GLY A 247 -11.11 -12.17 -4.69
C GLY A 247 -11.32 -11.04 -5.69
N GLY A 248 -11.13 -9.79 -5.28
CA GLY A 248 -11.16 -8.64 -6.19
C GLY A 248 -10.15 -8.75 -7.33
N LEU A 249 -8.93 -9.26 -7.06
CA LEU A 249 -7.93 -9.48 -8.11
C LEU A 249 -8.36 -10.54 -9.12
N ASP A 250 -9.01 -11.62 -8.69
CA ASP A 250 -9.53 -12.65 -9.60
C ASP A 250 -10.61 -12.06 -10.53
N VAL A 251 -11.48 -11.19 -10.01
CA VAL A 251 -12.48 -10.46 -10.81
C VAL A 251 -11.79 -9.55 -11.84
N LEU A 252 -10.82 -8.74 -11.41
CA LEU A 252 -10.07 -7.84 -12.28
C LEU A 252 -9.30 -8.58 -13.38
N ALA A 253 -8.71 -9.74 -13.07
CA ALA A 253 -8.04 -10.59 -14.04
C ALA A 253 -9.03 -11.13 -15.09
N LYS A 254 -10.22 -11.58 -14.65
CA LYS A 254 -11.28 -12.08 -15.54
C LYS A 254 -11.81 -10.97 -16.46
N GLN A 255 -12.10 -9.78 -15.94
CA GLN A 255 -12.57 -8.63 -16.72
C GLN A 255 -11.58 -8.25 -17.84
N ARG A 256 -10.27 -8.30 -17.55
CA ARG A 256 -9.18 -8.02 -18.51
C ARG A 256 -8.81 -9.21 -19.38
N LYS A 257 -9.50 -10.34 -19.25
CA LYS A 257 -9.23 -11.59 -20.01
C LYS A 257 -7.79 -12.09 -19.80
N VAL A 258 -7.18 -11.81 -18.66
CA VAL A 258 -5.88 -12.36 -18.28
C VAL A 258 -6.03 -13.83 -17.98
N ARG A 259 -5.26 -14.67 -18.68
CA ARG A 259 -5.20 -16.11 -18.40
C ARG A 259 -4.40 -16.34 -17.13
N VAL A 260 -5.04 -16.81 -16.08
CA VAL A 260 -4.38 -17.17 -14.82
C VAL A 260 -4.04 -18.65 -14.80
N VAL A 261 -2.76 -18.99 -14.67
CA VAL A 261 -2.27 -20.36 -14.55
C VAL A 261 -1.72 -20.59 -13.15
N ARG A 262 -2.25 -21.56 -12.43
CA ARG A 262 -1.77 -21.92 -11.09
C ARG A 262 -0.66 -22.95 -11.19
N GLY A 263 0.48 -22.70 -10.61
CA GLY A 263 1.62 -23.61 -10.56
C GLY A 263 2.95 -22.89 -10.42
N SER A 264 4.00 -23.66 -10.20
CA SER A 264 5.38 -23.17 -10.08
C SER A 264 6.04 -23.09 -11.45
N ALA A 265 6.35 -21.88 -11.90
CA ALA A 265 7.00 -21.65 -13.20
C ALA A 265 8.51 -21.82 -13.11
N ARG A 266 9.09 -22.41 -14.17
CA ARG A 266 10.55 -22.44 -14.43
C ARG A 266 10.79 -22.21 -15.91
N PHE A 267 11.87 -21.52 -16.25
CA PHE A 267 12.27 -21.41 -17.65
C PHE A 267 12.70 -22.76 -18.19
N ALA A 268 12.18 -23.13 -19.35
CA ALA A 268 12.62 -24.26 -20.15
C ALA A 268 13.59 -23.80 -21.25
N SER A 269 13.35 -22.61 -21.83
CA SER A 269 14.17 -21.96 -22.85
C SER A 269 13.98 -20.43 -22.80
N PRO A 270 14.65 -19.62 -23.64
CA PRO A 270 14.45 -18.18 -23.70
C PRO A 270 13.01 -17.71 -23.98
N ASN A 271 12.16 -18.55 -24.60
CA ASN A 271 10.80 -18.22 -24.99
C ASN A 271 9.75 -19.21 -24.47
N GLN A 272 10.13 -20.06 -23.48
CA GLN A 272 9.24 -21.10 -22.99
C GLN A 272 9.36 -21.29 -21.49
N LEU A 273 8.21 -21.39 -20.80
CA LEU A 273 8.11 -21.78 -19.41
C LEU A 273 7.51 -23.19 -19.28
N GLU A 274 7.99 -23.93 -18.29
CA GLU A 274 7.33 -25.11 -17.74
C GLU A 274 6.65 -24.72 -16.43
N VAL A 275 5.37 -24.96 -16.31
CA VAL A 275 4.58 -24.71 -15.09
C VAL A 275 4.14 -26.05 -14.51
N GLU A 276 4.54 -26.32 -13.27
CA GLU A 276 4.24 -27.56 -12.56
C GLU A 276 3.19 -27.31 -11.47
N ARG A 277 2.14 -28.12 -11.48
CA ARG A 277 1.09 -28.14 -10.47
C ARG A 277 0.64 -29.58 -10.19
N ASP A 278 0.69 -30.01 -8.94
CA ASP A 278 0.20 -31.34 -8.49
C ASP A 278 0.75 -32.51 -9.32
N GLY A 279 2.00 -32.41 -9.76
CA GLY A 279 2.67 -33.39 -10.62
C GLY A 279 2.34 -33.27 -12.12
N ALA A 280 1.38 -32.46 -12.50
CA ALA A 280 1.10 -32.15 -13.91
C ALA A 280 1.99 -31.00 -14.38
N ARG A 281 2.39 -31.05 -15.65
CA ARG A 281 3.23 -30.02 -16.28
C ARG A 281 2.53 -29.43 -17.49
N GLU A 282 2.55 -28.11 -17.58
CA GLU A 282 2.08 -27.34 -18.71
C GLU A 282 3.23 -26.50 -19.26
N THR A 283 3.36 -26.48 -20.60
CA THR A 283 4.35 -25.64 -21.29
C THR A 283 3.66 -24.39 -21.83
N ILE A 284 4.24 -23.22 -21.59
CA ILE A 284 3.74 -21.91 -22.02
C ILE A 284 4.79 -21.23 -22.88
N ASP A 285 4.50 -21.04 -24.16
CA ASP A 285 5.30 -20.24 -25.07
C ASP A 285 4.95 -18.76 -24.94
N PHE A 286 5.95 -17.89 -25.01
CA PHE A 286 5.78 -16.45 -24.89
C PHE A 286 6.71 -15.69 -25.86
N ASP A 287 6.31 -14.47 -26.19
CA ASP A 287 7.10 -13.53 -26.96
C ASP A 287 7.89 -12.58 -26.03
N GLN A 288 7.31 -12.28 -24.84
CA GLN A 288 7.93 -11.48 -23.80
C GLN A 288 7.59 -12.03 -22.41
N CYS A 289 8.51 -11.85 -21.45
CA CYS A 289 8.32 -12.31 -20.07
C CYS A 289 8.60 -11.20 -19.07
N ILE A 290 7.77 -11.09 -18.01
CA ILE A 290 8.00 -10.22 -16.86
C ILE A 290 8.17 -11.09 -15.63
N ILE A 291 9.38 -11.10 -15.06
CA ILE A 291 9.71 -11.86 -13.84
C ILE A 291 9.34 -11.02 -12.62
N ALA A 292 8.31 -11.44 -11.89
CA ALA A 292 7.83 -10.84 -10.64
C ALA A 292 7.82 -11.88 -9.50
N ALA A 293 8.85 -12.74 -9.45
CA ALA A 293 8.91 -13.90 -8.56
C ALA A 293 9.12 -13.54 -7.08
N GLY A 294 9.39 -12.27 -6.76
CA GLY A 294 9.42 -11.74 -5.40
C GLY A 294 10.56 -12.29 -4.53
N SER A 295 10.28 -12.34 -3.24
CA SER A 295 11.21 -12.78 -2.20
C SER A 295 10.54 -13.67 -1.17
N GLU A 296 11.32 -14.26 -0.29
CA GLU A 296 10.86 -15.04 0.87
C GLU A 296 11.64 -14.67 2.13
N PRO A 297 11.14 -15.00 3.35
CA PRO A 297 11.89 -14.79 4.58
C PRO A 297 13.26 -15.46 4.52
N THR A 298 14.28 -14.74 4.98
CA THR A 298 15.65 -15.29 5.01
C THR A 298 15.74 -16.37 6.08
N ALA A 299 16.10 -17.58 5.66
CA ALA A 299 16.41 -18.67 6.58
C ALA A 299 17.78 -18.45 7.23
N LEU A 300 17.86 -18.65 8.53
CA LEU A 300 19.13 -18.61 9.27
C LEU A 300 19.72 -20.02 9.42
N PRO A 301 21.04 -20.16 9.29
CA PRO A 301 21.70 -21.44 9.57
C PRO A 301 21.58 -21.77 11.07
N ASN A 302 21.62 -23.06 11.40
CA ASN A 302 21.64 -23.58 12.78
C ASN A 302 20.38 -23.24 13.62
N VAL A 303 19.25 -22.98 12.97
CA VAL A 303 17.96 -22.85 13.62
C VAL A 303 17.27 -24.22 13.63
N PRO A 304 16.89 -24.78 14.80
CA PRO A 304 16.22 -26.08 14.86
C PRO A 304 14.83 -26.02 14.22
N SER A 305 14.37 -27.13 13.65
CA SER A 305 13.01 -27.27 13.14
C SER A 305 12.06 -27.52 14.33
N ASP A 306 11.35 -26.47 14.74
CA ASP A 306 10.35 -26.52 15.81
C ASP A 306 9.19 -25.57 15.46
N PRO A 307 7.92 -25.95 15.67
CA PRO A 307 6.76 -25.11 15.31
C PRO A 307 6.66 -23.81 16.13
N ARG A 308 7.41 -23.69 17.22
CA ARG A 308 7.50 -22.46 18.03
C ARG A 308 8.51 -21.45 17.46
N ILE A 309 9.33 -21.86 16.50
CA ILE A 309 10.24 -20.97 15.77
C ILE A 309 9.58 -20.64 14.44
N ILE A 310 9.16 -19.40 14.28
CA ILE A 310 8.32 -18.94 13.17
C ILE A 310 9.01 -17.82 12.39
N ASP A 311 8.62 -17.68 11.14
CA ASP A 311 8.91 -16.51 10.32
C ASP A 311 7.76 -15.48 10.35
N SER A 312 7.84 -14.44 9.53
CA SER A 312 6.78 -13.42 9.43
C SER A 312 5.43 -13.99 8.98
N THR A 313 5.41 -15.05 8.19
CA THR A 313 4.17 -15.74 7.79
C THR A 313 3.52 -16.42 8.98
N GLY A 314 4.31 -17.19 9.74
CA GLY A 314 3.83 -17.85 10.95
C GLY A 314 3.36 -16.87 12.03
N ALA A 315 3.99 -15.68 12.13
CA ALA A 315 3.54 -14.64 13.06
C ALA A 315 2.14 -14.11 12.73
N LEU A 316 1.79 -14.01 11.45
CA LEU A 316 0.48 -13.56 11.01
C LEU A 316 -0.66 -14.58 11.17
N GLU A 317 -0.33 -15.84 11.45
CA GLU A 317 -1.34 -16.88 11.72
C GLU A 317 -2.05 -16.69 13.05
N LEU A 318 -1.49 -15.90 13.98
CA LEU A 318 -2.06 -15.65 15.31
C LEU A 318 -2.57 -16.95 15.97
N GLY A 319 -1.69 -17.91 16.10
CA GLY A 319 -1.98 -19.14 16.85
C GLY A 319 -2.18 -18.86 18.34
N GLU A 320 -1.90 -19.84 19.18
CA GLU A 320 -1.84 -19.64 20.62
C GLU A 320 -0.78 -18.58 20.96
N LEU A 321 -1.16 -17.58 21.75
CA LEU A 321 -0.23 -16.52 22.16
C LEU A 321 0.70 -17.08 23.26
N PRO A 322 2.02 -16.94 23.12
CA PRO A 322 2.95 -17.33 24.19
C PRO A 322 2.93 -16.29 25.32
N GLU A 323 3.38 -16.65 26.50
CA GLU A 323 3.64 -15.68 27.57
C GLU A 323 4.82 -14.76 27.20
N GLU A 324 5.91 -15.36 26.67
CA GLU A 324 7.11 -14.65 26.26
C GLU A 324 7.49 -14.97 24.81
N MET A 325 7.86 -13.93 24.06
CA MET A 325 8.27 -14.04 22.66
C MET A 325 9.59 -13.31 22.40
N LEU A 326 10.51 -13.97 21.69
CA LEU A 326 11.70 -13.33 21.14
C LEU A 326 11.47 -12.97 19.68
N VAL A 327 11.77 -11.73 19.33
CA VAL A 327 11.85 -11.25 17.94
C VAL A 327 13.31 -11.05 17.56
N ILE A 328 13.78 -11.78 16.56
CA ILE A 328 15.14 -11.67 16.02
C ILE A 328 15.08 -10.78 14.77
N GLY A 329 15.63 -9.58 14.89
CA GLY A 329 15.63 -8.54 13.89
C GLY A 329 14.81 -7.31 14.31
N GLY A 330 15.48 -6.18 14.52
CA GLY A 330 14.90 -4.88 14.85
C GLY A 330 14.55 -4.03 13.62
N GLY A 331 14.32 -4.66 12.46
CA GLY A 331 13.82 -4.03 11.25
C GLY A 331 12.30 -3.87 11.24
N ILE A 332 11.75 -3.34 10.12
CA ILE A 332 10.31 -3.01 9.98
C ILE A 332 9.41 -4.19 10.37
N ILE A 333 9.62 -5.37 9.74
CA ILE A 333 8.75 -6.54 9.95
C ILE A 333 8.79 -7.02 11.40
N GLY A 334 9.99 -7.11 11.98
CA GLY A 334 10.17 -7.55 13.37
C GLY A 334 9.47 -6.62 14.35
N LEU A 335 9.63 -5.32 14.20
CA LEU A 335 9.03 -4.33 15.09
C LEU A 335 7.52 -4.21 14.91
N GLU A 336 6.99 -4.34 13.68
CA GLU A 336 5.54 -4.39 13.44
C GLU A 336 4.90 -5.59 14.15
N MET A 337 5.50 -6.77 14.05
CA MET A 337 4.99 -7.95 14.75
C MET A 337 5.17 -7.83 16.26
N ALA A 338 6.29 -7.28 16.73
CA ALA A 338 6.50 -6.96 18.13
C ALA A 338 5.39 -6.06 18.68
N THR A 339 5.02 -5.01 17.94
CA THR A 339 3.91 -4.10 18.30
C THR A 339 2.58 -4.83 18.41
N VAL A 340 2.28 -5.73 17.46
CA VAL A 340 1.04 -6.53 17.51
C VAL A 340 1.00 -7.45 18.71
N TYR A 341 2.06 -8.24 18.95
CA TYR A 341 2.07 -9.23 20.02
C TYR A 341 2.10 -8.58 21.41
N ASP A 342 2.83 -7.48 21.57
CA ASP A 342 2.84 -6.68 22.80
C ASP A 342 1.44 -6.14 23.14
N ALA A 343 0.74 -5.54 22.18
CA ALA A 343 -0.63 -5.06 22.38
C ALA A 343 -1.63 -6.19 22.72
N LEU A 344 -1.36 -7.41 22.28
CA LEU A 344 -2.13 -8.61 22.62
C LEU A 344 -1.74 -9.22 23.97
N GLY A 345 -0.82 -8.62 24.73
CA GLY A 345 -0.43 -9.01 26.07
C GLY A 345 0.76 -9.97 26.18
N VAL A 346 1.49 -10.18 25.08
CA VAL A 346 2.71 -11.01 25.08
C VAL A 346 3.92 -10.20 25.56
N GLN A 347 4.75 -10.74 26.42
CA GLN A 347 6.01 -10.12 26.83
C GLN A 347 7.05 -10.28 25.71
N VAL A 348 7.29 -9.18 24.96
CA VAL A 348 8.16 -9.20 23.79
C VAL A 348 9.60 -8.83 24.17
N SER A 349 10.57 -9.60 23.69
CA SER A 349 11.99 -9.24 23.65
C SER A 349 12.45 -9.09 22.21
N VAL A 350 13.28 -8.08 21.91
CA VAL A 350 13.84 -7.85 20.58
C VAL A 350 15.35 -7.98 20.64
N VAL A 351 15.96 -8.73 19.70
CA VAL A 351 17.41 -8.76 19.50
C VAL A 351 17.76 -8.24 18.11
N GLU A 352 18.70 -7.30 18.05
CA GLU A 352 19.16 -6.67 16.82
C GLU A 352 20.68 -6.68 16.74
N LEU A 353 21.22 -7.13 15.60
CA LEU A 353 22.65 -7.22 15.35
C LEU A 353 23.32 -5.87 15.29
N THR A 354 22.65 -4.88 14.72
CA THR A 354 23.15 -3.52 14.61
C THR A 354 22.96 -2.76 15.93
N LYS A 355 23.63 -1.60 16.06
CA LYS A 355 23.51 -0.74 17.27
C LYS A 355 22.25 0.12 17.27
N THR A 356 21.37 -0.05 16.29
CA THR A 356 20.14 0.75 16.15
C THR A 356 18.99 -0.10 15.65
N LEU A 357 17.77 0.21 16.08
CA LEU A 357 16.57 -0.26 15.42
C LEU A 357 16.39 0.45 14.07
N LEU A 358 15.60 -0.14 13.15
CA LEU A 358 15.31 0.40 11.80
C LEU A 358 16.58 0.86 11.07
N PRO A 359 17.53 -0.04 10.78
CA PRO A 359 18.75 0.32 10.06
C PRO A 359 18.39 0.98 8.71
N GLY A 360 19.04 2.10 8.39
CA GLY A 360 18.75 2.92 7.21
C GLY A 360 17.79 4.08 7.46
N CYS A 361 17.25 4.22 8.67
CA CYS A 361 16.50 5.39 9.13
C CYS A 361 17.35 6.25 10.06
N ASP A 362 17.23 7.58 9.93
CA ASP A 362 17.97 8.52 10.79
C ASP A 362 17.64 8.34 12.27
N ARG A 363 18.66 8.43 13.10
CA ARG A 363 18.58 8.13 14.54
C ARG A 363 17.57 8.99 15.32
N ASP A 364 17.43 10.26 14.95
CA ASP A 364 16.48 11.18 15.59
C ASP A 364 15.03 10.79 15.36
N LEU A 365 14.70 10.15 14.22
CA LEU A 365 13.39 9.61 13.91
C LEU A 365 13.11 8.29 14.66
N VAL A 366 14.13 7.48 14.92
CA VAL A 366 13.98 6.20 15.63
C VAL A 366 13.84 6.38 17.14
N LYS A 367 14.44 7.43 17.71
CA LYS A 367 14.44 7.69 19.17
C LYS A 367 13.04 7.74 19.82
N PRO A 368 12.02 8.43 19.26
CA PRO A 368 10.68 8.42 19.84
C PRO A 368 10.09 7.00 19.93
N LEU A 369 10.25 6.21 18.87
CA LEU A 369 9.85 4.80 18.88
C LEU A 369 10.59 4.00 19.94
N GLU A 370 11.93 4.09 19.98
CA GLU A 370 12.74 3.40 21.01
C GLU A 370 12.30 3.75 22.43
N LYS A 371 12.08 5.04 22.70
CA LYS A 371 11.63 5.51 24.01
C LYS A 371 10.30 4.86 24.41
N ARG A 372 9.35 4.78 23.46
CA ARG A 372 8.03 4.19 23.74
C ARG A 372 8.13 2.68 23.99
N ILE A 373 8.77 1.93 23.10
CA ILE A 373 8.83 0.49 23.21
C ILE A 373 9.76 0.00 24.33
N SER A 374 10.77 0.78 24.73
CA SER A 374 11.65 0.45 25.87
C SER A 374 10.92 0.40 27.21
N GLY A 375 9.80 1.11 27.34
CA GLY A 375 8.94 1.07 28.52
C GLY A 375 7.92 -0.09 28.52
N ARG A 376 7.79 -0.80 27.41
CA ARG A 376 6.76 -1.81 27.17
C ARG A 376 7.36 -3.22 26.99
N TYR A 377 8.40 -3.32 26.17
CA TYR A 377 9.04 -4.61 25.89
C TYR A 377 9.88 -5.09 27.06
N ALA A 378 9.93 -6.40 27.26
CA ALA A 378 10.72 -7.01 28.32
C ALA A 378 12.22 -6.70 28.15
N LYS A 379 12.73 -6.75 26.90
CA LYS A 379 14.13 -6.42 26.59
C LYS A 379 14.28 -5.93 25.14
N ILE A 380 15.23 -4.99 24.93
CA ILE A 380 15.73 -4.61 23.61
C ILE A 380 17.25 -4.77 23.64
N MET A 381 17.77 -5.71 22.87
CA MET A 381 19.18 -6.10 22.86
C MET A 381 19.82 -5.68 21.55
N LEU A 382 20.41 -4.49 21.52
CA LEU A 382 21.13 -3.94 20.36
C LEU A 382 22.59 -4.39 20.34
N GLY A 383 23.23 -4.40 19.16
CA GLY A 383 24.62 -4.87 19.00
C GLY A 383 24.77 -6.33 19.41
N THR A 384 23.72 -7.12 19.30
CA THR A 384 23.63 -8.46 19.89
C THR A 384 23.12 -9.46 18.84
N ARG A 385 23.75 -10.64 18.79
CA ARG A 385 23.31 -11.75 17.94
C ARG A 385 22.97 -12.96 18.78
N PHE A 386 22.05 -13.78 18.32
CA PHE A 386 21.95 -15.14 18.84
C PHE A 386 23.07 -16.01 18.26
N THR A 387 23.57 -16.95 19.03
CA THR A 387 24.64 -17.87 18.61
C THR A 387 24.14 -19.32 18.50
N LYS A 388 23.16 -19.68 19.31
CA LYS A 388 22.59 -21.05 19.35
C LYS A 388 21.14 -21.01 19.79
N MET A 389 20.32 -21.91 19.26
CA MET A 389 18.95 -22.19 19.69
C MET A 389 18.78 -23.68 19.97
N GLU A 390 18.05 -24.02 21.02
CA GLU A 390 17.74 -25.39 21.42
C GLU A 390 16.26 -25.49 21.76
N ALA A 391 15.55 -26.36 21.05
CA ALA A 391 14.16 -26.67 21.37
C ALA A 391 14.08 -27.64 22.55
N GLY A 392 13.43 -27.22 23.64
CA GLY A 392 13.20 -28.00 24.83
C GLY A 392 11.73 -28.14 25.18
N ALA A 393 11.41 -28.93 26.21
CA ALA A 393 10.03 -29.11 26.66
C ALA A 393 9.39 -27.80 27.13
N ASN A 394 10.17 -26.95 27.81
CA ASN A 394 9.68 -25.71 28.43
C ASN A 394 9.75 -24.48 27.51
N GLY A 395 10.24 -24.60 26.28
CA GLY A 395 10.40 -23.48 25.37
C GLY A 395 11.63 -23.62 24.46
N ILE A 396 11.99 -22.52 23.82
CA ILE A 396 13.18 -22.38 22.98
C ILE A 396 14.26 -21.68 23.81
N THR A 397 15.34 -22.37 24.11
CA THR A 397 16.52 -21.79 24.77
C THR A 397 17.39 -21.10 23.74
N VAL A 398 17.71 -19.83 23.97
CA VAL A 398 18.50 -18.99 23.03
C VAL A 398 19.73 -18.44 23.75
N HIS A 399 20.89 -18.63 23.14
CA HIS A 399 22.19 -18.10 23.57
C HIS A 399 22.52 -16.85 22.76
N PHE A 400 23.10 -15.84 23.41
CA PHE A 400 23.41 -14.57 22.82
C PHE A 400 24.88 -14.18 22.99
N GLU A 401 25.37 -13.31 22.10
CA GLU A 401 26.69 -12.68 22.16
C GLU A 401 26.57 -11.24 21.66
N GLY A 402 27.24 -10.30 22.29
CA GLY A 402 27.26 -8.90 21.88
C GLY A 402 27.14 -7.92 23.03
N ASP A 403 26.96 -6.63 22.66
CA ASP A 403 27.01 -5.49 23.61
C ASP A 403 25.93 -5.56 24.70
N SER A 404 24.74 -6.06 24.37
CA SER A 404 23.58 -6.16 25.28
C SER A 404 23.18 -7.61 25.58
N ALA A 405 24.09 -8.57 25.34
CA ALA A 405 23.81 -9.99 25.55
C ALA A 405 23.60 -10.29 27.04
N PRO A 406 22.53 -11.03 27.40
CA PRO A 406 22.37 -11.56 28.77
C PRO A 406 23.47 -12.57 29.07
N LYS A 407 23.89 -12.62 30.32
CA LYS A 407 24.96 -13.53 30.78
C LYS A 407 24.57 -14.99 30.65
N GLU A 408 23.29 -15.31 30.89
CA GLU A 408 22.72 -16.64 30.84
C GLU A 408 21.80 -16.83 29.65
N PRO A 409 21.68 -18.03 29.07
CA PRO A 409 20.71 -18.34 28.05
C PRO A 409 19.29 -17.98 28.51
N GLN A 410 18.45 -17.51 27.57
CA GLN A 410 17.06 -17.17 27.87
C GLN A 410 16.13 -18.18 27.22
N VAL A 411 14.97 -18.42 27.85
CA VAL A 411 13.96 -19.37 27.35
C VAL A 411 12.74 -18.57 26.92
N TYR A 412 12.22 -18.84 25.71
CA TYR A 412 11.05 -18.17 25.15
C TYR A 412 10.00 -19.19 24.72
N GLY A 413 8.73 -18.89 24.93
CA GLY A 413 7.63 -19.71 24.45
C GLY A 413 7.53 -19.73 22.91
N ARG A 414 7.99 -18.65 22.25
CA ARG A 414 8.03 -18.53 20.79
C ARG A 414 9.18 -17.63 20.33
N VAL A 415 9.73 -17.92 19.16
CA VAL A 415 10.79 -17.13 18.52
C VAL A 415 10.36 -16.76 17.12
N LEU A 416 10.33 -15.46 16.81
CA LEU A 416 10.14 -14.93 15.46
C LEU A 416 11.48 -14.59 14.83
N VAL A 417 11.77 -15.15 13.65
CA VAL A 417 12.94 -14.81 12.84
C VAL A 417 12.53 -13.81 11.76
N ALA A 418 12.97 -12.55 11.86
CA ALA A 418 12.61 -11.44 10.97
C ALA A 418 13.86 -10.64 10.52
N VAL A 419 14.89 -11.34 10.05
CA VAL A 419 16.23 -10.78 9.71
C VAL A 419 16.38 -10.34 8.25
N GLY A 420 15.29 -10.25 7.51
CA GLY A 420 15.28 -9.81 6.13
C GLY A 420 14.65 -10.82 5.18
N ARG A 421 14.83 -10.56 3.88
CA ARG A 421 14.22 -11.31 2.79
C ARG A 421 15.25 -11.66 1.73
N SER A 422 15.10 -12.83 1.12
CA SER A 422 15.97 -13.35 0.05
C SER A 422 15.21 -13.40 -1.27
N ALA A 423 15.82 -12.91 -2.36
CA ALA A 423 15.20 -12.87 -3.68
C ALA A 423 15.07 -14.28 -4.31
N ASN A 424 14.01 -14.53 -5.06
CA ASN A 424 13.66 -15.83 -5.61
C ASN A 424 14.26 -16.13 -7.01
N GLY A 425 15.22 -15.34 -7.52
CA GLY A 425 15.75 -15.49 -8.89
C GLY A 425 16.32 -16.88 -9.21
N ARG A 426 16.91 -17.55 -8.24
CA ARG A 426 17.46 -18.90 -8.41
C ARG A 426 16.40 -20.02 -8.44
N ARG A 427 15.14 -19.73 -8.12
CA ARG A 427 14.08 -20.73 -8.03
C ARG A 427 13.35 -20.98 -9.35
N ILE A 428 13.49 -20.08 -10.30
CA ILE A 428 12.76 -20.08 -11.58
C ILE A 428 13.62 -20.59 -12.75
N ALA A 429 14.84 -21.07 -12.50
CA ALA A 429 15.78 -21.54 -13.51
C ALA A 429 16.02 -20.48 -14.62
N ALA A 430 16.17 -19.20 -14.23
CA ALA A 430 16.29 -18.06 -15.15
C ALA A 430 17.52 -18.15 -16.07
N GLU A 431 18.55 -18.85 -15.63
CA GLU A 431 19.77 -19.15 -16.41
C GLU A 431 19.48 -19.96 -17.69
N ARG A 432 18.39 -20.76 -17.72
CA ARG A 432 17.98 -21.50 -18.94
C ARG A 432 17.46 -20.57 -20.04
N ALA A 433 17.02 -19.38 -19.65
CA ALA A 433 16.64 -18.32 -20.58
C ALA A 433 17.81 -17.36 -20.88
N GLY A 434 19.00 -17.60 -20.35
CA GLY A 434 20.15 -16.71 -20.47
C GLY A 434 20.11 -15.49 -19.57
N VAL A 435 19.17 -15.43 -18.61
CA VAL A 435 19.06 -14.34 -17.63
C VAL A 435 20.11 -14.52 -16.54
N GLU A 436 20.87 -13.47 -16.29
CA GLU A 436 21.89 -13.45 -15.24
C GLU A 436 21.26 -13.25 -13.87
N VAL A 437 21.63 -14.11 -12.92
CA VAL A 437 21.17 -14.06 -11.52
C VAL A 437 22.38 -14.06 -10.60
N ASP A 438 22.48 -13.07 -9.74
CA ASP A 438 23.61 -12.95 -8.80
C ASP A 438 23.57 -14.00 -7.67
N GLU A 439 24.60 -13.98 -6.82
CA GLU A 439 24.71 -14.90 -5.67
C GLU A 439 23.58 -14.75 -4.64
N ARG A 440 22.96 -13.58 -4.58
CA ARG A 440 21.86 -13.27 -3.67
C ARG A 440 20.47 -13.55 -4.29
N GLY A 441 20.45 -14.03 -5.55
CA GLY A 441 19.21 -14.33 -6.27
C GLY A 441 18.60 -13.10 -6.94
N LEU A 442 19.33 -11.99 -7.08
CA LEU A 442 18.87 -10.76 -7.71
C LEU A 442 19.14 -10.79 -9.22
N ILE A 443 18.30 -10.09 -9.97
CA ILE A 443 18.39 -9.92 -11.42
C ILE A 443 18.60 -8.43 -11.71
N ALA A 444 19.70 -8.10 -12.39
CA ALA A 444 19.97 -6.72 -12.81
C ALA A 444 19.05 -6.30 -13.96
N VAL A 445 18.57 -5.05 -13.92
CA VAL A 445 17.70 -4.47 -14.95
C VAL A 445 18.13 -3.05 -15.31
N ASP A 446 17.75 -2.64 -16.52
CA ASP A 446 17.84 -1.24 -16.95
C ASP A 446 16.65 -0.39 -16.47
N LYS A 447 16.60 0.88 -16.86
CA LYS A 447 15.47 1.77 -16.50
C LYS A 447 14.14 1.40 -17.13
N GLN A 448 14.11 0.53 -18.13
CA GLN A 448 12.89 -0.04 -18.71
C GLN A 448 12.53 -1.40 -18.08
N MET A 449 13.18 -1.76 -16.99
CA MET A 449 13.05 -3.06 -16.32
C MET A 449 13.51 -4.26 -17.18
N ARG A 450 14.30 -4.04 -18.26
CA ARG A 450 14.84 -5.12 -19.09
C ARG A 450 16.04 -5.76 -18.40
N THR A 451 16.09 -7.08 -18.46
CA THR A 451 17.26 -7.85 -18.04
C THR A 451 18.34 -7.80 -19.14
N ASN A 452 19.44 -8.53 -18.97
CA ASN A 452 20.43 -8.77 -20.03
C ASN A 452 19.83 -9.49 -21.26
N VAL A 453 18.63 -10.06 -21.17
CA VAL A 453 17.88 -10.66 -22.29
C VAL A 453 16.76 -9.71 -22.71
N PRO A 454 16.80 -9.09 -23.91
CA PRO A 454 15.98 -7.91 -24.26
C PRO A 454 14.46 -8.09 -24.19
N HIS A 455 13.93 -9.29 -24.32
CA HIS A 455 12.49 -9.59 -24.24
C HIS A 455 12.06 -10.14 -22.87
N ILE A 456 13.00 -10.18 -21.91
CA ILE A 456 12.72 -10.61 -20.53
C ILE A 456 12.98 -9.43 -19.59
N PHE A 457 11.96 -9.10 -18.79
CA PHE A 457 11.97 -8.04 -17.80
C PHE A 457 11.96 -8.65 -16.39
N ALA A 458 12.41 -7.89 -15.39
CA ALA A 458 12.27 -8.28 -13.99
C ALA A 458 11.85 -7.07 -13.15
N ILE A 459 11.01 -7.31 -12.12
CA ILE A 459 10.42 -6.27 -11.27
C ILE A 459 10.28 -6.72 -9.81
N GLY A 460 10.18 -5.77 -8.91
CA GLY A 460 9.90 -5.97 -7.49
C GLY A 460 11.12 -6.44 -6.71
N ASP A 461 10.89 -7.28 -5.69
CA ASP A 461 11.94 -7.70 -4.77
C ASP A 461 13.11 -8.41 -5.44
N ILE A 462 12.87 -9.01 -6.59
CA ILE A 462 13.87 -9.77 -7.35
C ILE A 462 14.92 -8.88 -8.02
N VAL A 463 14.65 -7.56 -8.17
CA VAL A 463 15.60 -6.59 -8.76
C VAL A 463 16.39 -5.82 -7.71
N GLY A 464 16.10 -6.01 -6.41
CA GLY A 464 16.88 -5.44 -5.30
C GLY A 464 16.10 -4.50 -4.39
N GLN A 465 16.85 -3.87 -3.50
CA GLN A 465 16.34 -2.94 -2.50
C GLN A 465 15.87 -1.60 -3.10
N PRO A 466 14.91 -0.94 -2.45
CA PRO A 466 14.09 -1.45 -1.35
C PRO A 466 13.05 -2.48 -1.82
N MET A 467 12.82 -3.56 -1.04
CA MET A 467 11.82 -4.60 -1.33
C MET A 467 10.44 -4.13 -0.86
N LEU A 468 9.81 -3.27 -1.65
CA LEU A 468 8.56 -2.59 -1.32
C LEU A 468 7.49 -2.80 -2.40
N ALA A 469 6.25 -3.06 -1.95
CA ALA A 469 5.14 -3.38 -2.83
C ALA A 469 4.80 -2.24 -3.82
N HIS A 470 4.82 -0.99 -3.37
CA HIS A 470 4.55 0.19 -4.19
C HIS A 470 5.64 0.42 -5.24
N LYS A 471 6.94 0.20 -4.92
CA LYS A 471 8.02 0.19 -5.91
C LYS A 471 7.74 -0.85 -7.00
N ALA A 472 7.44 -2.09 -6.59
CA ALA A 472 7.15 -3.18 -7.51
C ALA A 472 5.95 -2.87 -8.44
N SER A 473 4.90 -2.20 -7.94
CA SER A 473 3.75 -1.80 -8.75
C SER A 473 4.11 -0.76 -9.81
N HIS A 474 4.95 0.22 -9.48
CA HIS A 474 5.45 1.21 -10.44
C HIS A 474 6.36 0.57 -11.48
N GLU A 475 7.31 -0.27 -11.07
CA GLU A 475 8.15 -1.06 -11.98
C GLU A 475 7.31 -1.95 -12.90
N GLY A 476 6.22 -2.53 -12.37
CA GLY A 476 5.28 -3.35 -13.13
C GLY A 476 4.61 -2.62 -14.28
N LYS A 477 4.19 -1.36 -14.06
CA LYS A 477 3.64 -0.51 -15.12
C LYS A 477 4.69 -0.21 -16.20
N VAL A 478 5.90 0.18 -15.78
CA VAL A 478 7.01 0.45 -16.71
C VAL A 478 7.36 -0.78 -17.55
N ALA A 479 7.50 -1.96 -16.94
CA ALA A 479 7.79 -3.19 -17.64
C ALA A 479 6.70 -3.56 -18.66
N ALA A 480 5.42 -3.43 -18.29
CA ALA A 480 4.29 -3.70 -19.18
C ALA A 480 4.25 -2.72 -20.37
N GLU A 481 4.48 -1.45 -20.13
CA GLU A 481 4.53 -0.40 -21.15
C GLU A 481 5.73 -0.57 -22.10
N ALA A 482 6.91 -0.91 -21.55
CA ALA A 482 8.09 -1.22 -22.35
C ALA A 482 7.91 -2.52 -23.16
N ALA A 483 7.22 -3.53 -22.61
CA ALA A 483 6.84 -4.75 -23.33
C ALA A 483 5.85 -4.46 -24.47
N ALA A 484 4.97 -3.45 -24.32
CA ALA A 484 4.08 -2.96 -25.37
C ALA A 484 4.80 -2.05 -26.40
N GLY A 485 6.12 -1.86 -26.29
CA GLY A 485 6.90 -1.02 -27.20
C GLY A 485 6.85 0.49 -26.90
N GLN A 486 6.30 0.89 -25.75
CA GLN A 486 6.27 2.28 -25.33
C GLN A 486 7.64 2.72 -24.74
N LYS A 487 7.92 4.02 -24.81
CA LYS A 487 9.08 4.64 -24.17
C LYS A 487 8.77 4.99 -22.72
N SER A 488 8.68 3.98 -21.86
CA SER A 488 8.45 4.12 -20.43
C SER A 488 9.71 3.78 -19.66
N PHE A 489 10.01 4.53 -18.59
CA PHE A 489 11.22 4.38 -17.79
C PHE A 489 10.91 4.51 -16.31
N PHE A 490 11.55 3.72 -15.48
CA PHE A 490 11.53 3.89 -14.03
C PHE A 490 12.52 5.00 -13.67
N ASP A 491 12.01 6.18 -13.47
CA ASP A 491 12.76 7.41 -13.20
C ASP A 491 12.30 8.10 -11.91
N ALA A 492 11.57 7.40 -11.04
CA ALA A 492 11.19 7.89 -9.73
C ALA A 492 12.43 8.39 -8.98
N ARG A 493 12.35 9.63 -8.46
CA ARG A 493 13.43 10.24 -7.68
C ARG A 493 13.55 9.60 -6.31
N VAL A 494 12.40 9.21 -5.75
CA VAL A 494 12.33 8.67 -4.39
C VAL A 494 11.32 7.54 -4.28
N VAL A 495 11.54 6.68 -3.29
CA VAL A 495 10.61 5.61 -2.89
C VAL A 495 10.44 5.71 -1.38
N PRO A 496 9.26 6.06 -0.86
CA PRO A 496 9.03 6.18 0.57
C PRO A 496 9.07 4.83 1.27
N ALA A 497 9.52 4.82 2.52
CA ALA A 497 9.50 3.66 3.40
C ALA A 497 8.74 3.99 4.70
N VAL A 498 8.02 3.00 5.23
CA VAL A 498 7.20 3.15 6.44
C VAL A 498 7.34 1.91 7.31
N ALA A 499 7.59 2.11 8.60
CA ALA A 499 7.40 1.14 9.68
C ALA A 499 6.10 1.52 10.40
N TYR A 500 5.09 0.66 10.32
CA TYR A 500 3.77 0.88 10.94
C TYR A 500 3.75 0.46 12.42
N THR A 501 4.80 0.84 13.12
CA THR A 501 4.93 0.69 14.57
C THR A 501 4.07 1.71 15.31
N ASP A 502 4.15 1.78 16.63
CA ASP A 502 3.56 2.83 17.43
C ASP A 502 4.64 3.52 18.29
N PRO A 503 5.01 4.81 17.97
CA PRO A 503 4.61 5.61 16.79
C PRO A 503 5.09 5.02 15.46
N GLU A 504 4.40 5.38 14.38
CA GLU A 504 4.86 5.07 13.02
C GLU A 504 6.15 5.85 12.70
N VAL A 505 7.03 5.24 11.89
CA VAL A 505 8.24 5.89 11.38
C VAL A 505 8.26 5.82 9.87
N ALA A 506 8.24 6.98 9.21
CA ALA A 506 8.25 7.09 7.76
C ALA A 506 9.41 7.97 7.28
N TRP A 507 10.03 7.61 6.16
CA TRP A 507 11.09 8.41 5.57
C TRP A 507 11.09 8.28 4.05
N VAL A 508 11.62 9.29 3.37
CA VAL A 508 11.71 9.34 1.92
C VAL A 508 12.91 10.19 1.48
N GLY A 509 13.56 9.79 0.40
CA GLY A 509 14.68 10.52 -0.18
C GLY A 509 15.97 10.41 0.64
N LEU A 510 16.74 11.50 0.71
CA LEU A 510 18.05 11.55 1.33
C LEU A 510 17.95 11.53 2.86
N THR A 511 18.70 10.65 3.52
CA THR A 511 18.90 10.67 4.96
C THR A 511 20.10 11.53 5.35
N GLU A 512 20.20 11.95 6.61
CA GLU A 512 21.39 12.69 7.10
C GLU A 512 22.66 11.85 7.00
N ASP A 513 22.54 10.54 7.23
CA ASP A 513 23.70 9.64 7.15
C ASP A 513 24.16 9.45 5.70
N ASP A 514 23.22 9.32 4.74
CA ASP A 514 23.55 9.31 3.31
C ASP A 514 24.15 10.64 2.86
N ALA A 515 23.62 11.77 3.31
CA ALA A 515 24.15 13.09 2.99
C ALA A 515 25.60 13.23 3.45
N LYS A 516 25.90 12.82 4.69
CA LYS A 516 27.27 12.81 5.23
C LYS A 516 28.19 11.88 4.43
N ALA A 517 27.74 10.66 4.14
CA ALA A 517 28.52 9.67 3.41
C ALA A 517 28.85 10.13 1.96
N ARG A 518 27.92 10.87 1.33
CA ARG A 518 28.04 11.38 -0.05
C ARG A 518 28.59 12.79 -0.15
N GLY A 519 28.86 13.47 0.99
CA GLY A 519 29.35 14.85 1.02
C GLY A 519 28.33 15.87 0.50
N ILE A 520 27.03 15.60 0.60
CA ILE A 520 25.96 16.51 0.18
C ILE A 520 25.71 17.53 1.28
N ALA A 521 25.87 18.81 0.94
CA ALA A 521 25.56 19.91 1.84
C ALA A 521 24.05 20.16 1.88
N TYR A 522 23.48 20.19 3.08
CA TYR A 522 22.05 20.39 3.27
C TYR A 522 21.74 21.37 4.41
N GLU A 523 20.56 21.93 4.38
CA GLU A 523 19.90 22.63 5.47
C GLU A 523 18.78 21.74 6.01
N LYS A 524 18.55 21.84 7.34
CA LYS A 524 17.58 20.98 8.02
C LYS A 524 16.54 21.81 8.74
N GLY A 525 15.27 21.58 8.41
CA GLY A 525 14.13 22.04 9.20
C GLY A 525 13.54 20.90 10.03
N THR A 526 13.18 21.18 11.27
CA THR A 526 12.57 20.19 12.16
C THR A 526 11.46 20.83 12.97
N PHE A 527 10.35 20.09 13.12
CA PHE A 527 9.24 20.50 13.97
C PHE A 527 8.89 19.38 14.96
N PRO A 528 9.06 19.58 16.28
CA PRO A 528 8.68 18.62 17.30
C PRO A 528 7.15 18.61 17.47
N TRP A 529 6.53 17.44 17.48
CA TRP A 529 5.09 17.31 17.60
C TRP A 529 4.51 17.77 18.95
N ALA A 530 5.35 17.90 19.96
CA ALA A 530 4.97 18.55 21.23
C ALA A 530 4.49 20.00 21.06
N ALA A 531 4.83 20.66 19.94
CA ALA A 531 4.34 22.00 19.59
C ALA A 531 3.15 21.98 18.62
N SER A 532 2.74 20.82 18.11
CA SER A 532 1.59 20.70 17.20
C SER A 532 0.28 20.68 17.96
N ALA A 533 -0.63 21.61 17.67
CA ALA A 533 -1.97 21.64 18.25
C ALA A 533 -2.73 20.33 18.01
N ARG A 534 -2.65 19.76 16.79
CA ARG A 534 -3.31 18.50 16.47
C ARG A 534 -2.73 17.32 17.23
N SER A 535 -1.43 17.24 17.34
CA SER A 535 -0.73 16.21 18.10
C SER A 535 -1.17 16.22 19.58
N LEU A 536 -1.25 17.41 20.19
CA LEU A 536 -1.73 17.59 21.56
C LEU A 536 -3.20 17.17 21.73
N THR A 537 -4.08 17.49 20.77
CA THR A 537 -5.50 17.07 20.84
C THR A 537 -5.68 15.56 20.71
N LEU A 538 -4.70 14.85 20.14
CA LEU A 538 -4.67 13.39 20.05
C LEU A 538 -4.04 12.75 21.29
N GLY A 539 -3.46 13.53 22.21
CA GLY A 539 -2.67 13.01 23.33
C GLY A 539 -1.33 12.38 22.88
N ARG A 540 -0.87 12.65 21.67
CA ARG A 540 0.28 11.99 21.03
C ARG A 540 1.34 13.02 20.63
N SER A 541 2.10 13.48 21.63
CA SER A 541 3.16 14.48 21.43
C SER A 541 4.54 13.88 21.12
N ASP A 542 4.65 12.58 21.04
CA ASP A 542 5.86 11.79 20.82
C ASP A 542 6.25 11.70 19.33
N GLY A 543 6.36 12.83 18.65
CA GLY A 543 6.62 12.88 17.23
C GLY A 543 7.64 13.94 16.81
N LEU A 544 8.13 13.81 15.59
CA LEU A 544 9.05 14.73 14.93
C LEU A 544 8.81 14.69 13.42
N THR A 545 8.74 15.86 12.80
CA THR A 545 8.88 16.00 11.34
C THR A 545 10.20 16.66 11.02
N LYS A 546 10.91 16.12 10.04
CA LYS A 546 12.24 16.58 9.59
C LYS A 546 12.26 16.65 8.07
N LEU A 547 12.74 17.77 7.53
CA LEU A 547 12.98 18.00 6.13
C LEU A 547 14.44 18.36 5.89
N LEU A 548 15.03 17.85 4.80
CA LEU A 548 16.39 18.14 4.38
C LEU A 548 16.35 18.84 3.02
N PHE A 549 16.87 20.05 2.95
CA PHE A 549 16.90 20.87 1.75
C PHE A 549 18.34 21.02 1.23
N ASP A 550 18.50 21.02 -0.09
CA ASP A 550 19.77 21.32 -0.73
C ASP A 550 20.22 22.74 -0.36
N LYS A 551 21.46 22.89 0.13
CA LYS A 551 21.96 24.17 0.65
C LYS A 551 22.05 25.26 -0.43
N THR A 552 22.12 24.91 -1.69
CA THR A 552 22.32 25.85 -2.81
C THR A 552 21.01 26.15 -3.55
N THR A 553 20.22 25.11 -3.79
CA THR A 553 18.99 25.22 -4.58
C THR A 553 17.73 25.30 -3.72
N HIS A 554 17.85 25.10 -2.41
CA HIS A 554 16.78 25.01 -1.41
C HIS A 554 15.74 23.93 -1.70
N ARG A 555 15.97 23.05 -2.70
CA ARG A 555 15.04 21.97 -3.04
C ARG A 555 15.02 20.89 -1.99
N LEU A 556 13.83 20.35 -1.75
CA LEU A 556 13.64 19.23 -0.83
C LEU A 556 14.36 17.97 -1.36
N LEU A 557 15.29 17.43 -0.57
CA LEU A 557 16.08 16.23 -0.87
C LEU A 557 15.60 14.99 -0.13
N GLY A 558 15.07 15.17 1.07
CA GLY A 558 14.64 14.07 1.90
C GLY A 558 13.77 14.55 3.06
N ALA A 559 12.97 13.63 3.57
CA ALA A 559 12.08 13.87 4.70
C ALA A 559 11.99 12.63 5.60
N GLY A 560 11.72 12.89 6.88
CA GLY A 560 11.42 11.85 7.86
C GLY A 560 10.36 12.32 8.84
N ILE A 561 9.44 11.44 9.17
CA ILE A 561 8.34 11.71 10.09
C ILE A 561 8.24 10.54 11.06
N VAL A 562 8.19 10.82 12.33
CA VAL A 562 7.84 9.85 13.37
C VAL A 562 6.64 10.37 14.14
N GLY A 563 5.60 9.54 14.27
CA GLY A 563 4.37 9.92 14.97
C GLY A 563 3.15 9.21 14.40
N THR A 564 1.98 9.58 14.91
CA THR A 564 0.69 9.03 14.46
C THR A 564 0.45 9.36 12.97
N ASN A 565 0.13 8.35 12.16
CA ASN A 565 -0.16 8.47 10.72
C ASN A 565 1.05 9.01 9.90
N ALA A 566 2.28 8.82 10.36
CA ALA A 566 3.47 9.22 9.61
C ALA A 566 3.51 8.58 8.21
N GLY A 567 2.98 7.37 8.08
CA GLY A 567 2.88 6.65 6.81
C GLY A 567 1.99 7.33 5.76
N ASP A 568 0.93 8.01 6.18
CA ASP A 568 0.07 8.78 5.28
C ASP A 568 0.69 10.15 4.97
N LEU A 569 1.29 10.80 5.97
CA LEU A 569 1.87 12.13 5.84
C LEU A 569 3.10 12.18 4.92
N ILE A 570 3.93 11.13 4.89
CA ILE A 570 5.17 11.10 4.09
C ILE A 570 4.92 11.25 2.58
N ALA A 571 3.70 10.98 2.11
CA ALA A 571 3.32 11.07 0.71
C ALA A 571 3.39 12.52 0.18
N GLU A 572 3.08 13.51 1.01
CA GLU A 572 3.22 14.94 0.67
C GLU A 572 4.69 15.31 0.43
N ALA A 573 5.58 14.91 1.32
CA ALA A 573 7.01 15.14 1.15
C ALA A 573 7.57 14.39 -0.08
N ALA A 574 7.10 13.17 -0.36
CA ALA A 574 7.46 12.45 -1.57
C ALA A 574 7.03 13.20 -2.84
N LEU A 575 5.80 13.73 -2.86
CA LEU A 575 5.30 14.56 -3.96
C LEU A 575 6.14 15.83 -4.13
N ALA A 576 6.47 16.52 -3.06
CA ALA A 576 7.30 17.71 -3.09
C ALA A 576 8.70 17.43 -3.70
N ILE A 577 9.32 16.30 -3.35
CA ILE A 577 10.61 15.88 -3.94
C ILE A 577 10.45 15.56 -5.43
N GLU A 578 9.42 14.82 -5.82
CA GLU A 578 9.17 14.47 -7.23
C GLU A 578 8.91 15.70 -8.09
N MET A 579 8.17 16.69 -7.57
CA MET A 579 7.89 17.96 -8.24
C MET A 579 9.09 18.91 -8.21
N GLY A 580 10.10 18.66 -7.38
CA GLY A 580 11.28 19.51 -7.23
C GLY A 580 11.00 20.81 -6.47
N ALA A 581 10.00 20.77 -5.57
CA ALA A 581 9.64 21.87 -4.69
C ALA A 581 10.81 22.26 -3.77
N ASP A 582 10.91 23.54 -3.44
CA ASP A 582 11.88 24.06 -2.46
C ASP A 582 11.20 24.36 -1.12
N ALA A 583 11.97 24.94 -0.19
CA ALA A 583 11.48 25.21 1.16
C ALA A 583 10.38 26.27 1.15
N GLU A 584 10.47 27.28 0.28
CA GLU A 584 9.47 28.34 0.13
C GLU A 584 8.15 27.76 -0.41
N ASP A 585 8.19 26.91 -1.44
CA ASP A 585 7.03 26.23 -2.00
C ASP A 585 6.25 25.43 -0.93
N VAL A 586 6.99 24.68 -0.09
CA VAL A 586 6.39 23.87 0.98
C VAL A 586 5.83 24.76 2.10
N GLY A 587 6.58 25.78 2.53
CA GLY A 587 6.17 26.68 3.60
C GLY A 587 4.99 27.58 3.24
N LEU A 588 4.89 28.03 1.97
CA LEU A 588 3.77 28.85 1.47
C LEU A 588 2.50 28.02 1.17
N THR A 589 2.60 26.69 1.11
CA THR A 589 1.42 25.84 0.91
C THR A 589 0.50 25.92 2.12
N ILE A 590 -0.75 26.36 1.92
CA ILE A 590 -1.72 26.50 3.00
C ILE A 590 -2.20 25.10 3.43
N HIS A 591 -1.91 24.75 4.68
CA HIS A 591 -2.38 23.51 5.30
C HIS A 591 -3.65 23.75 6.14
N PRO A 592 -4.59 22.80 6.17
CA PRO A 592 -5.77 22.95 7.03
C PRO A 592 -5.37 22.90 8.52
N HIS A 593 -6.03 23.72 9.35
CA HIS A 593 -5.75 23.83 10.79
C HIS A 593 -6.95 23.30 11.62
N PRO A 594 -6.70 22.50 12.70
CA PRO A 594 -5.42 21.88 13.07
C PRO A 594 -5.28 20.50 12.42
N THR A 595 -4.13 20.24 11.82
CA THR A 595 -3.80 18.93 11.22
C THR A 595 -2.36 18.51 11.54
N LEU A 596 -2.04 17.22 11.33
CA LEU A 596 -0.66 16.75 11.44
C LEU A 596 0.19 17.14 10.22
N SER A 597 -0.43 17.38 9.05
CA SER A 597 0.28 17.81 7.85
C SER A 597 0.91 19.20 7.99
N GLU A 598 0.38 20.10 8.85
CA GLU A 598 1.02 21.38 9.17
C GLU A 598 2.48 21.23 9.63
N THR A 599 2.82 20.08 10.24
CA THR A 599 4.20 19.82 10.71
C THR A 599 5.21 19.79 9.58
N ILE A 600 4.77 19.52 8.33
CA ILE A 600 5.60 19.55 7.12
C ILE A 600 5.91 21.02 6.76
N ALA A 601 4.88 21.88 6.65
CA ALA A 601 5.07 23.31 6.41
C ALA A 601 5.93 23.95 7.52
N PHE A 602 5.62 23.71 8.79
CA PHE A 602 6.40 24.24 9.93
C PHE A 602 7.86 23.78 9.90
N SER A 603 8.14 22.58 9.39
CA SER A 603 9.52 22.12 9.20
C SER A 603 10.23 22.89 8.08
N ALA A 604 9.52 23.24 7.00
CA ALA A 604 10.07 24.07 5.93
C ALA A 604 10.32 25.51 6.41
N GLU A 605 9.35 26.14 7.08
CA GLU A 605 9.50 27.45 7.70
C GLU A 605 10.63 27.50 8.73
N ALA A 606 10.85 26.40 9.49
CA ALA A 606 11.96 26.28 10.41
C ALA A 606 13.32 26.27 9.71
N ALA A 607 13.41 25.68 8.52
CA ALA A 607 14.62 25.71 7.70
C ALA A 607 14.91 27.13 7.18
N GLU A 608 13.88 27.87 6.75
CA GLU A 608 13.99 29.23 6.25
C GLU A 608 14.12 30.30 7.36
N GLY A 609 13.79 29.93 8.62
CA GLY A 609 13.77 30.85 9.74
C GLY A 609 12.57 31.81 9.75
N THR A 610 11.47 31.42 9.07
CA THR A 610 10.20 32.17 8.99
C THR A 610 9.16 31.67 9.98
N ILE A 611 9.37 30.50 10.60
CA ILE A 611 8.44 29.87 11.55
C ILE A 611 8.09 30.80 12.72
N THR A 612 6.79 30.86 13.04
CA THR A 612 6.25 31.62 14.19
C THR A 612 5.82 30.73 15.35
N ASP A 613 5.53 29.47 15.08
CA ASP A 613 5.01 28.48 16.05
C ASP A 613 6.10 27.85 16.92
N LEU A 614 7.38 28.14 16.61
CA LEU A 614 8.54 27.75 17.38
C LEU A 614 9.54 28.94 17.51
N TYR A 615 10.00 29.21 18.73
CA TYR A 615 11.09 30.12 18.91
C TYR A 615 12.44 29.45 18.64
N ILE A 616 13.05 29.76 17.50
CA ILE A 616 14.40 29.31 17.15
C ILE A 616 15.36 30.47 17.35
N PRO A 617 16.28 30.41 18.35
CA PRO A 617 17.26 31.46 18.55
C PRO A 617 18.14 31.64 17.32
N LYS A 618 18.26 32.85 16.78
CA LYS A 618 19.23 33.14 15.71
C LYS A 618 20.63 32.81 16.19
N ARG A 619 21.32 31.90 15.53
CA ARG A 619 22.75 31.68 15.77
C ARG A 619 23.48 33.01 15.47
N ARG A 620 24.12 33.59 16.50
CA ARG A 620 24.98 34.78 16.36
C ARG A 620 26.27 34.40 15.64
#